data_2614541daafd92404d5086033c8037ba
#
_entry.id   2614541daafd92404d5086033c8037ba
#
_cell.length_a   1.000
_cell.length_b   1.000
_cell.length_c   1.000
_cell.angle_alpha   90.00
_cell.angle_beta   90.00
_cell.angle_gamma   90.00
#
_symmetry.space_group_name_H-M   'P 1'
#
loop_
_entity.id
_entity.type
_entity.pdbx_description
1 polymer ?
#
loop_
_entity_poly.entity_id
_entity_poly.type
_entity_poly.pdbx_seq_one_letter_code
_entity_poly.pdbx_strand_id
1 'polypeptide(L)'
;MSESNSQIDEQGAQTYSSHPPRIVVQPNGAYVVSGKVRLTRRFRVFNDDREPIAWRAGEDFLIVDEPYKLCRCGLSKTKPFCDDSHETASESEWNGTITASHAPRSTRQKIYPGTGLVMTDDEILCGGYAFCDRFGTVWAEIEHVSDPAVRAHLTEQVSLCPSGRLEYMLALNGAPVEIKYEPMIAVLHNGPYWVLGGIPIEAPDGQVYPVRNRQLLCRCGKSKNKPFCDGTHWDIHFRAE
;
A
#
# COMPACT_ATOMS: atom_id res chain seq x y z
N MET A 1 45.68 -3.22 -34.33
CA MET A 1 44.67 -2.33 -34.89
C MET A 1 43.43 -3.16 -35.06
N SER A 2 42.50 -3.08 -34.13
CA SER A 2 41.18 -3.70 -34.21
C SER A 2 40.19 -2.67 -33.70
N GLU A 3 39.44 -2.12 -34.64
CA GLU A 3 38.44 -1.10 -34.42
C GLU A 3 37.23 -1.72 -33.68
N SER A 4 36.87 -1.13 -32.56
CA SER A 4 35.67 -1.42 -31.85
C SER A 4 34.49 -0.69 -32.51
N ASN A 5 33.63 -1.45 -33.14
CA ASN A 5 32.41 -0.97 -33.78
C ASN A 5 31.30 -0.77 -32.74
N SER A 6 31.05 0.48 -32.36
CA SER A 6 29.88 0.87 -31.56
C SER A 6 28.70 1.07 -32.52
N GLN A 7 27.79 0.11 -32.55
CA GLN A 7 26.50 0.28 -33.20
C GLN A 7 25.58 1.08 -32.28
N ILE A 8 25.19 2.25 -32.73
CA ILE A 8 24.14 3.08 -32.15
C ILE A 8 22.86 2.69 -32.89
N ASP A 9 21.90 2.09 -32.16
CA ASP A 9 20.57 1.84 -32.71
C ASP A 9 19.76 3.14 -32.71
N GLU A 10 19.44 3.59 -33.92
CA GLU A 10 18.53 4.71 -34.19
C GLU A 10 17.07 4.36 -33.88
N GLN A 11 16.73 4.18 -32.62
CA GLN A 11 15.36 4.34 -32.11
C GLN A 11 15.50 4.66 -30.62
N GLY A 12 15.12 5.87 -30.19
CA GLY A 12 15.20 6.35 -28.81
C GLY A 12 14.34 5.59 -27.79
N ALA A 13 14.51 4.28 -27.71
CA ALA A 13 13.98 3.43 -26.68
C ALA A 13 14.93 3.46 -25.49
N GLN A 14 14.56 4.18 -24.44
CA GLN A 14 15.21 4.07 -23.14
C GLN A 14 15.30 2.59 -22.76
N THR A 15 16.51 2.09 -22.55
CA THR A 15 16.74 0.72 -22.06
C THR A 15 16.07 0.55 -20.72
N TYR A 16 14.96 -0.16 -20.70
CA TYR A 16 14.19 -0.42 -19.50
C TYR A 16 14.95 -1.41 -18.61
N SER A 17 15.12 -1.07 -17.32
CA SER A 17 15.65 -1.99 -16.32
C SER A 17 14.95 -3.35 -16.45
N SER A 18 15.72 -4.43 -16.58
CA SER A 18 15.22 -5.78 -16.82
C SER A 18 14.60 -6.44 -15.57
N HIS A 19 14.50 -5.72 -14.46
CA HIS A 19 14.08 -6.28 -13.18
C HIS A 19 12.58 -6.04 -12.96
N PRO A 20 11.84 -7.06 -12.48
CA PRO A 20 10.44 -6.90 -12.13
C PRO A 20 10.25 -5.93 -10.95
N PRO A 21 9.06 -5.30 -10.82
CA PRO A 21 8.71 -4.45 -9.69
C PRO A 21 8.96 -5.13 -8.35
N ARG A 22 9.67 -4.45 -7.42
CA ARG A 22 10.00 -4.97 -6.10
C ARG A 22 10.26 -3.86 -5.11
N ILE A 23 9.93 -4.11 -3.84
CA ILE A 23 10.25 -3.24 -2.71
C ILE A 23 11.08 -4.05 -1.70
N VAL A 24 12.28 -3.57 -1.36
CA VAL A 24 13.13 -4.14 -0.32
C VAL A 24 13.15 -3.20 0.88
N VAL A 25 12.83 -3.73 2.04
CA VAL A 25 12.89 -3.00 3.32
C VAL A 25 14.32 -3.08 3.85
N GLN A 26 15.04 -1.97 3.87
CA GLN A 26 16.40 -1.96 4.41
C GLN A 26 16.42 -2.14 5.93
N PRO A 27 17.41 -2.86 6.48
CA PRO A 27 17.64 -2.87 7.92
C PRO A 27 17.82 -1.43 8.42
N ASN A 28 17.05 -1.03 9.43
CA ASN A 28 17.04 0.34 9.99
C ASN A 28 17.03 1.49 8.96
N GLY A 29 16.55 1.25 7.74
CA GLY A 29 16.69 2.17 6.62
C GLY A 29 15.40 2.38 5.82
N ALA A 30 15.57 2.81 4.58
CA ALA A 30 14.51 3.15 3.63
C ALA A 30 13.77 1.91 3.06
N TYR A 31 12.72 2.17 2.28
CA TYR A 31 12.24 1.24 1.26
C TYR A 31 13.02 1.48 -0.03
N VAL A 32 13.67 0.46 -0.55
CA VAL A 32 14.33 0.50 -1.87
C VAL A 32 13.37 -0.07 -2.90
N VAL A 33 13.00 0.74 -3.88
CA VAL A 33 12.03 0.40 -4.94
C VAL A 33 12.76 0.23 -6.24
N SER A 34 12.54 -0.89 -6.92
CA SER A 34 13.12 -1.21 -8.21
C SER A 34 12.08 -1.73 -9.21
N GLY A 35 12.41 -1.77 -10.51
CA GLY A 35 11.54 -2.26 -11.57
C GLY A 35 10.60 -1.19 -12.13
N LYS A 36 11.05 0.07 -12.19
CA LYS A 36 10.33 1.22 -12.78
C LYS A 36 8.92 1.43 -12.25
N VAL A 37 8.78 1.25 -10.95
CA VAL A 37 7.51 1.46 -10.27
C VAL A 37 7.14 2.94 -10.29
N ARG A 38 6.00 3.27 -10.91
CA ARG A 38 5.44 4.61 -10.91
C ARG A 38 5.13 5.06 -9.49
N LEU A 39 5.51 6.31 -9.15
CA LEU A 39 5.20 6.95 -7.87
C LEU A 39 4.28 8.14 -8.13
N THR A 40 3.09 8.17 -7.49
CA THR A 40 2.07 9.20 -7.72
C THR A 40 1.46 9.66 -6.40
N ARG A 41 0.74 10.78 -6.41
CA ARG A 41 -0.08 11.21 -5.27
C ARG A 41 -1.50 10.64 -5.39
N ARG A 42 -2.16 10.40 -4.24
CA ARG A 42 -3.58 10.04 -4.17
C ARG A 42 -4.25 10.78 -3.03
N PHE A 43 -5.48 11.21 -3.28
CA PHE A 43 -6.30 11.95 -2.35
C PHE A 43 -7.64 11.27 -2.16
N ARG A 44 -8.16 11.27 -0.92
CA ARG A 44 -9.54 10.89 -0.68
C ARG A 44 -10.48 11.97 -1.22
N VAL A 45 -11.55 11.54 -1.83
CA VAL A 45 -12.68 12.40 -2.21
C VAL A 45 -13.79 12.15 -1.18
N PHE A 46 -14.43 13.22 -0.75
CA PHE A 46 -15.49 13.19 0.24
C PHE A 46 -16.80 13.69 -0.38
N ASN A 47 -17.92 13.18 0.09
CA ASN A 47 -19.25 13.77 -0.15
C ASN A 47 -19.52 14.95 0.80
N ASP A 48 -20.72 15.54 0.72
CA ASP A 48 -21.13 16.68 1.54
C ASP A 48 -21.22 16.31 3.03
N ASP A 49 -21.47 15.05 3.35
CA ASP A 49 -21.52 14.51 4.73
C ASP A 49 -20.13 14.17 5.29
N ARG A 50 -19.05 14.50 4.55
CA ARG A 50 -17.65 14.19 4.86
C ARG A 50 -17.31 12.70 4.91
N GLU A 51 -18.09 11.86 4.25
CA GLU A 51 -17.76 10.46 4.08
C GLU A 51 -16.81 10.27 2.88
N PRO A 52 -15.80 9.40 2.99
CA PRO A 52 -14.90 9.12 1.88
C PRO A 52 -15.62 8.27 0.82
N ILE A 53 -15.67 8.75 -0.42
CA ILE A 53 -16.43 8.10 -1.50
C ILE A 53 -15.56 7.58 -2.64
N ALA A 54 -14.34 8.09 -2.80
CA ALA A 54 -13.46 7.71 -3.90
C ALA A 54 -12.00 8.07 -3.64
N TRP A 55 -11.14 7.59 -4.53
CA TRP A 55 -9.74 8.01 -4.64
C TRP A 55 -9.54 8.84 -5.91
N ARG A 56 -8.98 10.02 -5.77
CA ARG A 56 -8.59 10.88 -6.90
C ARG A 56 -7.08 10.82 -7.12
N ALA A 57 -6.68 10.65 -8.39
CA ALA A 57 -5.29 10.74 -8.80
C ALA A 57 -4.75 12.17 -8.60
N GLY A 58 -3.53 12.28 -8.14
CA GLY A 58 -2.74 13.48 -8.13
C GLY A 58 -1.59 13.40 -9.13
N GLU A 59 -0.59 14.25 -8.93
CA GLU A 59 0.59 14.35 -9.77
C GLU A 59 1.53 13.16 -9.54
N ASP A 60 2.31 12.84 -10.57
CA ASP A 60 3.41 11.89 -10.46
C ASP A 60 4.64 12.59 -9.90
N PHE A 61 5.41 11.82 -9.13
CA PHE A 61 6.74 12.26 -8.71
C PHE A 61 7.75 11.97 -9.82
N LEU A 62 8.64 12.92 -10.05
CA LEU A 62 9.77 12.68 -10.93
C LEU A 62 10.74 11.69 -10.27
N ILE A 63 10.93 10.55 -10.89
CA ILE A 63 11.95 9.56 -10.51
C ILE A 63 13.18 9.82 -11.37
N VAL A 64 14.28 10.22 -10.73
CA VAL A 64 15.55 10.53 -11.40
C VAL A 64 16.45 9.30 -11.43
N ASP A 65 16.49 8.57 -10.32
CA ASP A 65 17.35 7.42 -10.13
C ASP A 65 16.55 6.12 -10.02
N GLU A 66 17.13 5.02 -10.45
CA GLU A 66 16.58 3.66 -10.34
C GLU A 66 17.69 2.73 -9.83
N PRO A 67 17.53 2.03 -8.71
CA PRO A 67 16.39 2.05 -7.80
C PRO A 67 16.28 3.36 -6.99
N TYR A 68 15.06 3.72 -6.58
CA TYR A 68 14.85 4.88 -5.72
C TYR A 68 14.49 4.48 -4.28
N LYS A 69 14.75 5.40 -3.34
CA LYS A 69 14.55 5.16 -1.91
C LYS A 69 13.40 6.01 -1.36
N LEU A 70 12.44 5.37 -0.67
CA LEU A 70 11.34 6.04 0.01
C LEU A 70 11.58 6.11 1.52
N CYS A 71 11.23 7.23 2.12
CA CYS A 71 11.34 7.47 3.54
C CYS A 71 10.42 6.52 4.33
N ARG A 72 10.98 5.79 5.31
CA ARG A 72 10.27 4.89 6.21
C ARG A 72 10.21 5.41 7.65
N CYS A 73 11.14 6.28 8.03
CA CYS A 73 11.26 6.80 9.40
C CYS A 73 10.30 7.97 9.72
N GLY A 74 9.81 8.66 8.69
CA GLY A 74 8.97 9.85 8.85
C GLY A 74 9.75 11.16 9.05
N LEU A 75 11.09 11.13 9.14
CA LEU A 75 11.93 12.28 9.49
C LEU A 75 12.51 13.02 8.27
N SER A 76 12.56 12.38 7.08
CA SER A 76 13.10 13.00 5.87
C SER A 76 12.54 14.40 5.62
N LYS A 77 13.38 15.30 5.15
CA LYS A 77 13.04 16.67 4.73
C LYS A 77 12.62 16.73 3.25
N THR A 78 12.93 15.69 2.49
CA THR A 78 12.65 15.57 1.05
C THR A 78 11.57 14.51 0.74
N LYS A 79 10.58 14.36 1.63
CA LYS A 79 9.49 13.38 1.45
C LYS A 79 8.83 13.49 0.08
N PRO A 80 8.52 12.39 -0.59
CA PRO A 80 8.49 11.01 -0.08
C PRO A 80 9.85 10.30 -0.08
N PHE A 81 10.89 10.88 -0.65
CA PHE A 81 12.20 10.26 -0.79
C PHE A 81 12.96 10.21 0.54
N CYS A 82 13.85 9.24 0.66
CA CYS A 82 14.78 9.15 1.78
C CYS A 82 15.95 10.13 1.56
N ASP A 83 16.32 10.84 2.62
CA ASP A 83 17.47 11.74 2.70
C ASP A 83 18.44 11.33 3.79
N ASP A 84 18.33 10.08 4.23
CA ASP A 84 19.15 9.44 5.27
C ASP A 84 19.04 10.07 6.67
N SER A 85 18.04 10.95 6.91
CA SER A 85 17.74 11.51 8.24
C SER A 85 17.57 10.44 9.34
N HIS A 86 17.27 9.21 8.98
CA HIS A 86 17.15 8.09 9.92
C HIS A 86 18.49 7.68 10.54
N GLU A 87 19.62 7.99 9.94
CA GLU A 87 20.95 7.62 10.44
C GLU A 87 21.37 8.46 11.67
N THR A 88 20.83 9.68 11.75
CA THR A 88 21.12 10.62 12.84
C THR A 88 19.99 10.69 13.88
N ALA A 89 18.90 9.95 13.65
CA ALA A 89 17.76 9.92 14.56
C ALA A 89 18.10 9.18 15.84
N SER A 90 17.60 9.66 16.98
CA SER A 90 17.64 8.90 18.23
C SER A 90 16.78 7.64 18.15
N GLU A 91 17.07 6.64 18.97
CA GLU A 91 16.30 5.39 19.02
C GLU A 91 14.81 5.61 19.36
N SER A 92 14.50 6.64 20.14
CA SER A 92 13.13 7.04 20.45
C SER A 92 12.38 7.66 19.26
N GLU A 93 13.10 8.33 18.35
CA GLU A 93 12.54 8.87 17.13
C GLU A 93 12.38 7.80 16.05
N TRP A 94 13.38 6.92 15.92
CA TRP A 94 13.40 5.87 14.94
C TRP A 94 14.28 4.69 15.36
N ASN A 95 13.77 3.48 15.33
CA ASN A 95 14.52 2.26 15.65
C ASN A 95 14.56 1.20 14.54
N GLY A 96 13.92 1.49 13.39
CA GLY A 96 13.93 0.59 12.22
C GLY A 96 13.28 -0.78 12.39
N THR A 97 12.73 -1.08 13.55
CA THR A 97 12.17 -2.39 13.89
C THR A 97 11.10 -2.83 12.89
N ILE A 98 11.13 -4.11 12.52
CA ILE A 98 10.10 -4.80 11.75
C ILE A 98 9.33 -5.69 12.73
N THR A 99 8.01 -5.59 12.70
CA THR A 99 7.12 -6.27 13.65
C THR A 99 6.04 -7.11 12.98
N ALA A 100 5.80 -6.89 11.68
CA ALA A 100 4.77 -7.62 10.95
C ALA A 100 5.14 -9.09 10.76
N SER A 101 4.16 -9.97 10.97
CA SER A 101 4.29 -11.39 10.73
C SER A 101 4.27 -11.71 9.24
N HIS A 102 5.07 -12.70 8.82
CA HIS A 102 5.01 -13.33 7.49
C HIS A 102 3.89 -14.37 7.36
N ALA A 103 3.19 -14.67 8.45
CA ALA A 103 2.10 -15.64 8.42
C ALA A 103 0.98 -15.21 7.45
N PRO A 104 0.36 -16.15 6.74
CA PRO A 104 -0.78 -15.87 5.86
C PRO A 104 -1.94 -15.20 6.61
N ARG A 105 -2.70 -14.35 5.94
CA ARG A 105 -3.89 -13.69 6.51
C ARG A 105 -4.89 -14.69 7.08
N SER A 106 -5.06 -15.85 6.43
CA SER A 106 -5.98 -16.93 6.84
C SER A 106 -5.77 -17.40 8.28
N THR A 107 -4.61 -17.12 8.89
CA THR A 107 -4.32 -17.49 10.29
C THR A 107 -4.90 -16.53 11.32
N ARG A 108 -5.37 -15.34 10.90
CA ARG A 108 -5.82 -14.27 11.82
C ARG A 108 -7.04 -13.48 11.36
N GLN A 109 -7.40 -13.58 10.07
CA GLN A 109 -8.56 -12.86 9.53
C GLN A 109 -9.87 -13.39 10.10
N LYS A 110 -10.81 -12.51 10.36
CA LYS A 110 -12.20 -12.84 10.66
C LYS A 110 -12.96 -13.09 9.37
N ILE A 111 -13.94 -13.98 9.41
CA ILE A 111 -14.78 -14.35 8.26
C ILE A 111 -16.21 -13.95 8.57
N TYR A 112 -16.82 -13.21 7.65
CA TYR A 112 -18.19 -12.73 7.72
C TYR A 112 -18.98 -13.31 6.55
N PRO A 113 -19.80 -14.38 6.78
CA PRO A 113 -20.61 -14.97 5.73
C PRO A 113 -21.84 -14.11 5.44
N GLY A 114 -22.14 -13.92 4.15
CA GLY A 114 -23.39 -13.33 3.65
C GLY A 114 -23.98 -14.21 2.55
N THR A 115 -25.17 -13.90 2.11
CA THR A 115 -25.86 -14.65 1.04
C THR A 115 -25.13 -14.48 -0.30
N GLY A 116 -24.46 -15.58 -0.76
CA GLY A 116 -23.68 -15.60 -2.01
C GLY A 116 -22.48 -14.65 -2.05
N LEU A 117 -21.95 -14.30 -0.86
CA LEU A 117 -20.77 -13.47 -0.69
C LEU A 117 -20.16 -13.76 0.69
N VAL A 118 -18.85 -13.74 0.76
CA VAL A 118 -18.10 -13.84 2.03
C VAL A 118 -17.15 -12.66 2.11
N MET A 119 -17.17 -11.93 3.22
CA MET A 119 -16.20 -10.87 3.51
C MET A 119 -15.17 -11.38 4.53
N THR A 120 -13.92 -10.96 4.38
CA THR A 120 -12.86 -11.21 5.35
C THR A 120 -12.27 -9.89 5.86
N ASP A 121 -11.84 -9.89 7.12
CA ASP A 121 -11.30 -8.74 7.83
C ASP A 121 -10.00 -9.11 8.55
N ASP A 122 -8.89 -8.48 8.16
CA ASP A 122 -7.59 -8.57 8.83
C ASP A 122 -7.30 -7.25 9.56
N GLU A 123 -7.83 -7.10 10.77
CA GLU A 123 -7.88 -5.85 11.54
C GLU A 123 -6.52 -5.16 11.71
N ILE A 124 -5.41 -5.91 11.81
CA ILE A 124 -4.08 -5.33 12.01
C ILE A 124 -3.58 -4.50 10.82
N LEU A 125 -4.25 -4.61 9.66
CA LEU A 125 -3.94 -3.88 8.44
C LEU A 125 -4.75 -2.57 8.32
N CYS A 126 -5.51 -2.18 9.34
CA CYS A 126 -6.35 -1.00 9.26
C CYS A 126 -5.54 0.29 9.14
N GLY A 127 -5.64 0.97 8.01
CA GLY A 127 -5.03 2.29 7.79
C GLY A 127 -5.89 3.48 8.23
N GLY A 128 -7.12 3.25 8.75
CA GLY A 128 -8.00 4.32 9.24
C GLY A 128 -8.61 5.20 8.16
N TYR A 129 -8.89 4.69 6.97
CA TYR A 129 -9.39 5.49 5.84
C TYR A 129 -10.92 5.60 5.76
N ALA A 130 -11.66 4.83 6.60
CA ALA A 130 -13.10 4.93 6.84
C ALA A 130 -14.01 4.68 5.63
N PHE A 131 -13.54 4.08 4.53
CA PHE A 131 -14.42 3.69 3.41
C PHE A 131 -15.43 2.61 3.80
N CYS A 132 -15.17 1.85 4.86
CA CYS A 132 -16.00 0.75 5.36
C CYS A 132 -17.13 1.19 6.30
N ASP A 133 -17.32 2.51 6.48
CA ASP A 133 -18.21 3.09 7.47
C ASP A 133 -19.32 3.96 6.86
N ARG A 134 -19.51 3.84 5.55
CA ARG A 134 -20.65 4.46 4.82
C ARG A 134 -21.88 3.57 4.94
N PHE A 135 -23.06 4.12 4.77
CA PHE A 135 -24.34 3.39 4.75
C PHE A 135 -24.60 2.49 5.97
N GLY A 136 -24.02 2.80 7.11
CA GLY A 136 -23.96 1.95 8.28
C GLY A 136 -22.55 1.43 8.50
N THR A 137 -22.26 0.19 8.32
CA THR A 137 -20.90 -0.37 8.24
C THR A 137 -20.93 -1.64 7.39
N VAL A 138 -19.81 -1.99 6.76
CA VAL A 138 -19.73 -3.24 5.98
C VAL A 138 -20.02 -4.48 6.83
N TRP A 139 -19.79 -4.42 8.15
CA TRP A 139 -20.09 -5.51 9.10
C TRP A 139 -21.57 -5.64 9.40
N ALA A 140 -22.36 -4.56 9.33
CA ALA A 140 -23.81 -4.62 9.41
C ALA A 140 -24.42 -4.97 8.04
N GLU A 141 -23.90 -4.41 6.95
CA GLU A 141 -24.39 -4.64 5.59
C GLU A 141 -24.26 -6.10 5.15
N ILE A 142 -23.22 -6.84 5.61
CA ILE A 142 -22.98 -8.23 5.20
C ILE A 142 -24.15 -9.16 5.50
N GLU A 143 -24.94 -8.89 6.54
CA GLU A 143 -26.12 -9.65 6.92
C GLU A 143 -27.29 -9.46 5.93
N HIS A 144 -27.25 -8.37 5.16
CA HIS A 144 -28.33 -7.93 4.26
C HIS A 144 -27.95 -7.96 2.77
N VAL A 145 -26.81 -8.57 2.39
CA VAL A 145 -26.32 -8.62 1.00
C VAL A 145 -27.17 -9.47 0.05
N SER A 146 -28.30 -10.05 0.51
CA SER A 146 -29.35 -10.58 -0.38
C SER A 146 -30.07 -9.46 -1.13
N ASP A 147 -30.10 -8.25 -0.60
CA ASP A 147 -30.55 -7.04 -1.29
C ASP A 147 -29.45 -6.59 -2.27
N PRO A 148 -29.74 -6.44 -3.59
CA PRO A 148 -28.76 -6.03 -4.57
C PRO A 148 -28.13 -4.64 -4.32
N ALA A 149 -28.87 -3.69 -3.73
CA ALA A 149 -28.38 -2.36 -3.42
C ALA A 149 -27.36 -2.43 -2.28
N VAL A 150 -27.69 -3.14 -1.19
CA VAL A 150 -26.78 -3.36 -0.05
C VAL A 150 -25.51 -4.09 -0.49
N ARG A 151 -25.65 -5.13 -1.35
CA ARG A 151 -24.51 -5.82 -1.94
C ARG A 151 -23.60 -4.88 -2.71
N ALA A 152 -24.17 -4.00 -3.55
CA ALA A 152 -23.39 -3.04 -4.33
C ALA A 152 -22.64 -2.07 -3.41
N HIS A 153 -23.27 -1.53 -2.37
CA HIS A 153 -22.64 -0.66 -1.38
C HIS A 153 -21.48 -1.36 -0.66
N LEU A 154 -21.70 -2.57 -0.15
CA LEU A 154 -20.66 -3.33 0.56
C LEU A 154 -19.46 -3.61 -0.35
N THR A 155 -19.69 -4.11 -1.56
CA THR A 155 -18.60 -4.46 -2.48
C THR A 155 -17.81 -3.23 -2.94
N GLU A 156 -18.45 -2.08 -3.13
CA GLU A 156 -17.80 -0.80 -3.39
C GLU A 156 -16.91 -0.40 -2.21
N GLN A 157 -17.45 -0.35 -1.00
CA GLN A 157 -16.71 0.04 0.22
C GLN A 157 -15.50 -0.85 0.46
N VAL A 158 -15.67 -2.17 0.36
CA VAL A 158 -14.58 -3.14 0.50
C VAL A 158 -13.50 -2.93 -0.57
N SER A 159 -13.90 -2.66 -1.82
CA SER A 159 -12.97 -2.43 -2.92
C SER A 159 -12.17 -1.13 -2.77
N LEU A 160 -12.72 -0.12 -2.08
CA LEU A 160 -12.06 1.15 -1.80
C LEU A 160 -11.07 1.08 -0.62
N CYS A 161 -11.08 0.01 0.18
CA CYS A 161 -10.15 -0.16 1.30
C CYS A 161 -8.70 -0.23 0.79
N PRO A 162 -7.82 0.76 1.09
CA PRO A 162 -6.51 0.83 0.45
C PRO A 162 -5.52 -0.20 0.99
N SER A 163 -5.72 -0.69 2.21
CA SER A 163 -4.80 -1.65 2.83
C SER A 163 -5.07 -3.10 2.41
N GLY A 164 -6.22 -3.38 1.75
CA GLY A 164 -6.69 -4.73 1.58
C GLY A 164 -6.98 -5.43 2.92
N ARG A 165 -7.24 -4.67 4.01
CA ARG A 165 -7.76 -5.21 5.27
C ARG A 165 -9.02 -6.02 5.00
N LEU A 166 -9.94 -5.39 4.24
CA LEU A 166 -11.20 -6.00 3.83
C LEU A 166 -11.06 -6.56 2.42
N GLU A 167 -11.53 -7.79 2.24
CA GLU A 167 -11.66 -8.47 0.95
C GLU A 167 -13.02 -9.18 0.92
N TYR A 168 -13.57 -9.40 -0.27
CA TYR A 168 -14.74 -10.24 -0.44
C TYR A 168 -14.54 -11.28 -1.53
N MET A 169 -15.27 -12.38 -1.39
CA MET A 169 -15.26 -13.53 -2.28
C MET A 169 -16.70 -13.95 -2.58
N LEU A 170 -16.94 -14.57 -3.72
CA LEU A 170 -18.27 -15.07 -4.08
C LEU A 170 -18.62 -16.41 -3.45
N ALA A 171 -17.63 -17.10 -2.88
CA ALA A 171 -17.78 -18.35 -2.13
C ALA A 171 -16.70 -18.44 -1.06
N LEU A 172 -16.94 -19.20 -0.01
CA LEU A 172 -15.94 -19.50 1.01
C LEU A 172 -14.72 -20.18 0.36
N ASN A 173 -13.52 -19.71 0.70
CA ASN A 173 -12.25 -20.14 0.10
C ASN A 173 -12.12 -19.85 -1.40
N GLY A 174 -12.97 -19.01 -1.98
CA GLY A 174 -12.82 -18.47 -3.33
C GLY A 174 -11.66 -17.47 -3.42
N ALA A 175 -11.29 -17.11 -4.63
CA ALA A 175 -10.37 -16.00 -4.84
C ALA A 175 -11.04 -14.67 -4.46
N PRO A 176 -10.31 -13.72 -3.84
CA PRO A 176 -10.82 -12.38 -3.62
C PRO A 176 -11.22 -11.70 -4.93
N VAL A 177 -12.36 -11.01 -4.90
CA VAL A 177 -12.79 -10.15 -6.01
C VAL A 177 -12.09 -8.81 -5.84
N GLU A 178 -11.19 -8.49 -6.74
CA GLU A 178 -10.31 -7.34 -6.64
C GLU A 178 -10.33 -6.50 -7.92
N ILE A 179 -10.22 -5.18 -7.76
CA ILE A 179 -9.91 -4.29 -8.88
C ILE A 179 -8.49 -4.63 -9.35
N LYS A 180 -8.31 -4.86 -10.64
CA LYS A 180 -6.97 -5.07 -11.20
C LYS A 180 -6.23 -3.73 -11.26
N TYR A 181 -5.12 -3.64 -10.54
CA TYR A 181 -4.23 -2.50 -10.58
C TYR A 181 -2.93 -2.83 -11.32
N GLU A 182 -2.43 -1.86 -12.08
CA GLU A 182 -1.04 -1.91 -12.55
C GLU A 182 -0.08 -1.65 -11.38
N PRO A 183 1.13 -2.24 -11.41
CA PRO A 183 2.14 -2.01 -10.38
C PRO A 183 2.47 -0.54 -10.22
N MET A 184 2.16 0.03 -9.05
CA MET A 184 2.44 1.42 -8.71
C MET A 184 2.49 1.65 -7.21
N ILE A 185 3.09 2.76 -6.80
CA ILE A 185 3.03 3.26 -5.42
C ILE A 185 2.34 4.61 -5.42
N ALA A 186 1.32 4.76 -4.59
CA ALA A 186 0.67 6.04 -4.35
C ALA A 186 1.07 6.59 -2.98
N VAL A 187 1.48 7.85 -2.94
CA VAL A 187 1.73 8.60 -1.70
C VAL A 187 0.40 9.18 -1.23
N LEU A 188 -0.13 8.69 -0.13
CA LEU A 188 -1.37 9.21 0.44
C LEU A 188 -1.09 10.49 1.22
N HIS A 189 -1.95 11.49 1.03
CA HIS A 189 -1.81 12.78 1.72
C HIS A 189 -1.79 12.59 3.25
N ASN A 190 -0.72 13.07 3.89
CA ASN A 190 -0.48 12.91 5.34
C ASN A 190 -0.60 11.44 5.84
N GLY A 191 -0.31 10.47 4.99
CA GLY A 191 -0.52 9.06 5.24
C GLY A 191 0.60 8.16 4.74
N PRO A 192 0.34 6.84 4.67
CA PRO A 192 1.26 5.81 4.22
C PRO A 192 1.50 5.85 2.71
N TYR A 193 2.34 4.92 2.24
CA TYR A 193 2.42 4.55 0.83
C TYR A 193 1.38 3.48 0.53
N TRP A 194 0.61 3.67 -0.52
CA TRP A 194 -0.33 2.68 -1.04
C TRP A 194 0.32 1.93 -2.19
N VAL A 195 0.73 0.69 -1.92
CA VAL A 195 1.33 -0.22 -2.90
C VAL A 195 0.23 -0.99 -3.59
N LEU A 196 0.22 -0.97 -4.91
CA LEU A 196 -0.81 -1.51 -5.79
C LEU A 196 -0.21 -2.48 -6.81
N GLY A 197 -1.06 -3.41 -7.31
CA GLY A 197 -0.71 -4.29 -8.43
C GLY A 197 0.25 -5.42 -8.08
N GLY A 198 0.24 -5.88 -6.83
CA GLY A 198 0.96 -7.11 -6.45
C GLY A 198 2.48 -6.97 -6.41
N ILE A 199 3.01 -5.80 -6.07
CA ILE A 199 4.46 -5.61 -5.93
C ILE A 199 4.96 -6.40 -4.71
N PRO A 200 5.92 -7.33 -4.85
CA PRO A 200 6.53 -8.04 -3.74
C PRO A 200 7.24 -7.11 -2.77
N ILE A 201 7.06 -7.36 -1.47
CA ILE A 201 7.74 -6.63 -0.39
C ILE A 201 8.63 -7.63 0.34
N GLU A 202 9.93 -7.37 0.33
CA GLU A 202 10.94 -8.18 1.00
C GLU A 202 11.38 -7.52 2.30
N ALA A 203 11.38 -8.30 3.37
CA ALA A 203 11.87 -7.89 4.67
C ALA A 203 13.40 -7.88 4.72
N PRO A 204 14.01 -7.27 5.75
CA PRO A 204 15.48 -7.21 5.92
C PRO A 204 16.18 -8.57 6.03
N ASP A 205 15.46 -9.62 6.39
CA ASP A 205 15.94 -11.00 6.48
C ASP A 205 15.86 -11.77 5.14
N GLY A 206 15.40 -11.10 4.06
CA GLY A 206 15.23 -11.67 2.74
C GLY A 206 13.91 -12.41 2.51
N GLN A 207 13.07 -12.55 3.54
CA GLN A 207 11.77 -13.17 3.37
C GLN A 207 10.79 -12.22 2.67
N VAL A 208 10.00 -12.74 1.75
CA VAL A 208 8.95 -11.97 1.07
C VAL A 208 7.64 -12.14 1.81
N TYR A 209 6.98 -11.01 2.12
CA TYR A 209 5.63 -11.03 2.67
C TYR A 209 4.63 -11.60 1.66
N PRO A 210 3.50 -12.17 2.11
CA PRO A 210 2.44 -12.58 1.20
C PRO A 210 2.07 -11.45 0.24
N VAL A 211 2.19 -11.70 -1.07
CA VAL A 211 1.91 -10.70 -2.10
C VAL A 211 0.42 -10.39 -2.12
N ARG A 212 0.08 -9.12 -2.08
CA ARG A 212 -1.29 -8.63 -2.08
C ARG A 212 -1.48 -7.52 -3.13
N ASN A 213 -2.65 -7.47 -3.72
CA ASN A 213 -2.98 -6.47 -4.73
C ASN A 213 -3.02 -5.03 -4.19
N ARG A 214 -3.33 -4.88 -2.89
CA ARG A 214 -3.41 -3.60 -2.16
C ARG A 214 -2.72 -3.73 -0.81
N GLN A 215 -1.78 -2.84 -0.51
CA GLN A 215 -1.04 -2.83 0.76
C GLN A 215 -0.70 -1.40 1.16
N LEU A 216 -0.69 -1.12 2.46
CA LEU A 216 -0.22 0.16 2.98
C LEU A 216 1.11 -0.03 3.71
N LEU A 217 2.18 0.66 3.25
CA LEU A 217 3.46 0.71 3.95
C LEU A 217 3.56 1.95 4.84
N CYS A 218 4.07 1.76 6.04
CA CYS A 218 4.27 2.84 7.00
C CYS A 218 5.21 3.91 6.45
N ARG A 219 4.79 5.18 6.53
CA ARG A 219 5.58 6.36 6.14
C ARG A 219 5.92 7.25 7.34
N CYS A 220 5.14 7.17 8.41
CA CYS A 220 5.31 7.99 9.60
C CYS A 220 6.34 7.45 10.60
N GLY A 221 6.84 6.24 10.41
CA GLY A 221 7.83 5.60 11.26
C GLY A 221 7.30 5.02 12.58
N LYS A 222 6.03 5.22 12.93
CA LYS A 222 5.47 4.90 14.25
C LYS A 222 4.47 3.74 14.26
N SER A 223 4.20 3.09 13.13
CA SER A 223 3.36 1.88 13.09
C SER A 223 3.89 0.80 14.03
N LYS A 224 3.00 0.10 14.69
CA LYS A 224 3.29 -1.09 15.52
C LYS A 224 3.30 -2.38 14.70
N ASN A 225 2.93 -2.29 13.40
CA ASN A 225 2.90 -3.41 12.45
C ASN A 225 3.86 -3.18 11.26
N LYS A 226 5.06 -2.60 11.53
CA LYS A 226 6.04 -2.30 10.45
C LYS A 226 6.50 -3.56 9.70
N PRO A 227 6.61 -3.51 8.38
CA PRO A 227 6.63 -2.35 7.51
C PRO A 227 5.24 -1.82 7.14
N PHE A 228 4.15 -2.51 7.48
CA PHE A 228 2.80 -2.09 7.12
C PHE A 228 2.28 -0.95 8.01
N CYS A 229 1.32 -0.22 7.48
CA CYS A 229 0.60 0.80 8.22
C CYS A 229 -0.49 0.16 9.10
N ASP A 230 -0.69 0.69 10.30
CA ASP A 230 -1.71 0.30 11.26
C ASP A 230 -2.63 1.47 11.68
N GLY A 231 -2.55 2.60 10.98
CA GLY A 231 -3.35 3.78 11.31
C GLY A 231 -2.68 4.76 12.29
N THR A 232 -1.59 4.41 12.97
CA THR A 232 -0.91 5.27 13.96
C THR A 232 -0.60 6.68 13.44
N HIS A 233 -0.44 6.87 12.13
CA HIS A 233 -0.20 8.21 11.54
C HIS A 233 -1.32 9.23 11.85
N TRP A 234 -2.55 8.77 12.11
CA TRP A 234 -3.64 9.63 12.55
C TRP A 234 -3.45 10.09 14.00
N ASP A 235 -3.08 9.20 14.90
CA ASP A 235 -2.91 9.47 16.33
C ASP A 235 -1.78 10.47 16.59
N ILE A 236 -0.69 10.34 15.83
CA ILE A 236 0.47 11.24 15.95
C ILE A 236 0.35 12.49 15.09
N HIS A 237 -0.79 12.69 14.42
CA HIS A 237 -1.02 13.82 13.51
C HIS A 237 0.10 13.99 12.47
N PHE A 238 0.57 12.89 11.87
CA PHE A 238 1.63 12.91 10.87
C PHE A 238 1.29 13.85 9.71
N ARG A 239 2.25 14.72 9.35
CA ARG A 239 2.14 15.66 8.25
C ARG A 239 3.29 15.45 7.28
N ALA A 240 2.96 15.31 6.00
CA ALA A 240 3.92 15.20 4.90
C ALA A 240 3.21 15.49 3.58
N GLU A 241 3.56 16.59 3.00
CA GLU A 241 3.09 17.04 1.70
C GLU A 241 3.82 16.34 0.55
#